data_89a09d394e0be287547240f684e4c213
#
_entry.id   89a09d394e0be287547240f684e4c213
#
_cell.length_a   1.000
_cell.length_b   1.000
_cell.length_c   1.000
_cell.angle_alpha   90.00
_cell.angle_beta   90.00
_cell.angle_gamma   90.00
#
_symmetry.space_group_name_H-M   'P 1'
#
loop_
_entity.id
_entity.type
_entity.pdbx_description
1 polymer ?
#
loop_
_entity_poly.entity_id
_entity_poly.type
_entity_poly.pdbx_seq_one_letter_code
_entity_poly.pdbx_strand_id
1 'polypeptide(L)'
;WSKRSFDFSLKCPEINDQLIEIEDAQDNRTSVELKNYYPAYGKHVPKKAETIASSIMQHCLIYLMSPKCPKIVVIDDERYCVNDIFTSKIRRDEKEVDFTVGEYKFSMLHIEVQDGSLGASKLYLFANDRMVQEKDIEKEIVDLDKNLYRDNGFYYVGILSGKYLDENVETTRTGFKIPDDSDEGDVSLKDIVDGAKNEIEKYLSGYVTLVAED
;
A
#
# COMPACT_ATOMS: atom_id res chain seq x y z
N TRP A 1 -29.96 1.92 -15.39
CA TRP A 1 -28.92 2.51 -14.52
C TRP A 1 -29.56 3.10 -13.28
N SER A 2 -28.88 3.11 -12.15
CA SER A 2 -29.39 3.70 -10.91
C SER A 2 -28.36 4.62 -10.29
N LYS A 3 -28.83 5.70 -9.71
CA LYS A 3 -28.06 6.60 -8.83
C LYS A 3 -28.47 6.33 -7.40
N ARG A 4 -27.52 6.01 -6.55
CA ARG A 4 -27.72 5.90 -5.12
C ARG A 4 -27.12 7.12 -4.43
N SER A 5 -27.91 7.80 -3.60
CA SER A 5 -27.46 8.94 -2.83
C SER A 5 -27.80 8.71 -1.35
N PHE A 6 -26.85 8.97 -0.47
CA PHE A 6 -27.05 8.84 0.97
C PHE A 6 -26.28 9.94 1.71
N ASP A 7 -26.84 10.37 2.82
CA ASP A 7 -26.19 11.27 3.77
C ASP A 7 -25.97 10.54 5.09
N PHE A 8 -24.83 10.79 5.71
CA PHE A 8 -24.53 10.27 7.04
C PHE A 8 -23.83 11.31 7.90
N SER A 9 -24.02 11.24 9.22
CA SER A 9 -23.30 12.09 10.16
C SER A 9 -22.94 11.31 11.43
N LEU A 10 -21.96 11.80 12.18
CA LEU A 10 -21.59 11.20 13.47
C LEU A 10 -22.71 11.21 14.51
N LYS A 11 -23.66 12.14 14.39
CA LYS A 11 -24.80 12.26 15.31
C LYS A 11 -26.01 11.45 14.88
N CYS A 12 -26.08 11.09 13.61
CA CYS A 12 -27.19 10.32 13.05
C CYS A 12 -26.61 9.25 12.14
N PRO A 13 -26.35 8.05 12.68
CA PRO A 13 -25.78 6.93 11.90
C PRO A 13 -26.82 6.31 10.95
N GLU A 14 -28.07 6.73 10.98
CA GLU A 14 -29.07 6.28 10.03
C GLU A 14 -28.76 6.82 8.63
N ILE A 15 -28.63 5.92 7.69
CA ILE A 15 -28.36 6.24 6.29
C ILE A 15 -29.71 6.52 5.62
N ASN A 16 -29.95 7.79 5.27
CA ASN A 16 -31.05 8.13 4.37
C ASN A 16 -30.64 7.76 2.95
N ASP A 17 -31.10 6.60 2.50
CA ASP A 17 -30.78 6.05 1.19
C ASP A 17 -31.87 6.40 0.19
N GLN A 18 -31.49 7.07 -0.89
CA GLN A 18 -32.39 7.36 -2.02
C GLN A 18 -31.85 6.66 -3.25
N LEU A 19 -32.64 5.72 -3.78
CA LEU A 19 -32.39 5.08 -5.07
C LEU A 19 -33.18 5.83 -6.14
N ILE A 20 -32.46 6.38 -7.12
CA ILE A 20 -33.06 7.09 -8.26
C ILE A 20 -32.67 6.32 -9.52
N GLU A 21 -33.63 5.89 -10.31
CA GLU A 21 -33.37 5.32 -11.63
C GLU A 21 -32.97 6.42 -12.62
N ILE A 22 -31.94 6.16 -13.42
CA ILE A 22 -31.40 7.10 -14.41
C ILE A 22 -31.40 6.38 -15.77
N GLU A 23 -32.07 6.96 -16.74
CA GLU A 23 -32.21 6.36 -18.07
C GLU A 23 -30.93 6.44 -18.92
N ASP A 24 -30.09 7.46 -18.76
CA ASP A 24 -28.97 7.77 -19.66
C ASP A 24 -27.57 7.86 -18.98
N ALA A 25 -27.30 7.10 -17.94
CA ALA A 25 -25.96 7.11 -17.35
C ALA A 25 -24.94 6.34 -18.22
N GLN A 26 -23.97 7.04 -18.77
CA GLN A 26 -22.93 6.46 -19.65
C GLN A 26 -21.75 5.85 -18.85
N ASP A 27 -21.49 6.35 -17.62
CA ASP A 27 -20.36 5.92 -16.81
C ASP A 27 -20.72 5.64 -15.35
N ASN A 28 -20.06 4.65 -14.75
CA ASN A 28 -20.13 4.44 -13.30
C ASN A 28 -19.38 5.58 -12.58
N ARG A 29 -20.10 6.34 -11.77
CA ARG A 29 -19.52 7.47 -11.02
C ARG A 29 -19.90 7.41 -9.54
N THR A 30 -18.92 7.58 -8.68
CA THR A 30 -19.12 7.83 -7.25
C THR A 30 -18.67 9.25 -6.92
N SER A 31 -19.50 10.01 -6.21
CA SER A 31 -19.17 11.34 -5.70
C SER A 31 -19.33 11.35 -4.18
N VAL A 32 -18.31 11.82 -3.48
CA VAL A 32 -18.32 11.95 -2.02
C VAL A 32 -18.01 13.40 -1.69
N GLU A 33 -18.88 14.05 -0.92
CA GLU A 33 -18.68 15.41 -0.45
C GLU A 33 -18.59 15.42 1.07
N LEU A 34 -17.47 15.89 1.61
CA LEU A 34 -17.24 16.00 3.06
C LEU A 34 -17.36 17.47 3.47
N LYS A 35 -18.31 17.76 4.35
CA LYS A 35 -18.61 19.12 4.81
C LYS A 35 -18.51 19.24 6.33
N ASN A 36 -18.36 20.47 6.80
CA ASN A 36 -18.47 20.83 8.21
C ASN A 36 -17.49 20.05 9.11
N TYR A 37 -16.22 20.03 8.74
CA TYR A 37 -15.18 19.46 9.59
C TYR A 37 -15.21 20.06 10.99
N TYR A 38 -15.03 19.23 12.01
CA TYR A 38 -14.81 19.75 13.36
C TYR A 38 -13.58 20.69 13.37
N PRO A 39 -13.66 21.84 14.07
CA PRO A 39 -12.57 22.82 14.11
C PRO A 39 -11.20 22.23 14.50
N ALA A 40 -11.19 21.20 15.34
CA ALA A 40 -9.99 20.48 15.73
C ALA A 40 -9.27 19.83 14.54
N TYR A 41 -10.02 19.27 13.59
CA TYR A 41 -9.47 18.61 12.39
C TYR A 41 -9.25 19.60 11.25
N GLY A 42 -10.13 20.61 11.09
CA GLY A 42 -10.04 21.60 10.01
C GLY A 42 -8.74 22.40 9.99
N LYS A 43 -8.06 22.53 11.15
CA LYS A 43 -6.75 23.19 11.26
C LYS A 43 -5.62 22.36 10.63
N HIS A 44 -5.78 21.06 10.54
CA HIS A 44 -4.76 20.12 10.06
C HIS A 44 -5.01 19.66 8.62
N VAL A 45 -6.14 20.05 8.02
CA VAL A 45 -6.43 19.72 6.61
C VAL A 45 -5.47 20.52 5.71
N PRO A 46 -4.69 19.83 4.85
CA PRO A 46 -3.85 20.50 3.87
C PRO A 46 -4.69 21.42 2.97
N LYS A 47 -4.18 22.63 2.73
CA LYS A 47 -4.90 23.62 1.90
C LYS A 47 -4.43 23.64 0.45
N LYS A 48 -3.23 23.11 0.18
CA LYS A 48 -2.66 23.07 -1.17
C LYS A 48 -2.97 21.73 -1.83
N ALA A 49 -3.49 21.76 -3.04
CA ALA A 49 -3.81 20.58 -3.83
C ALA A 49 -2.59 19.66 -4.07
N GLU A 50 -1.42 20.25 -4.26
CA GLU A 50 -0.16 19.50 -4.38
C GLU A 50 0.14 18.66 -3.12
N THR A 51 -0.03 19.24 -1.93
CA THR A 51 0.15 18.52 -0.66
C THR A 51 -0.86 17.40 -0.50
N ILE A 52 -2.12 17.65 -0.91
CA ILE A 52 -3.18 16.64 -0.89
C ILE A 52 -2.84 15.52 -1.86
N ALA A 53 -2.41 15.84 -3.08
CA ALA A 53 -2.03 14.84 -4.08
C ALA A 53 -0.86 13.98 -3.61
N SER A 54 0.16 14.57 -2.99
CA SER A 54 1.29 13.86 -2.40
C SER A 54 0.87 12.96 -1.23
N SER A 55 -0.03 13.42 -0.37
CA SER A 55 -0.57 12.60 0.74
C SER A 55 -1.41 11.43 0.21
N ILE A 56 -2.21 11.64 -0.83
CA ILE A 56 -2.97 10.57 -1.48
C ILE A 56 -2.00 9.56 -2.13
N MET A 57 -0.96 10.05 -2.79
CA MET A 57 0.06 9.17 -3.38
C MET A 57 0.68 8.25 -2.33
N GLN A 58 1.06 8.78 -1.16
CA GLN A 58 1.62 7.98 -0.07
C GLN A 58 0.63 6.95 0.47
N HIS A 59 -0.61 7.36 0.73
CA HIS A 59 -1.65 6.45 1.24
C HIS A 59 -2.08 5.38 0.22
N CYS A 60 -2.07 5.75 -1.06
CA CYS A 60 -2.49 4.87 -2.15
C CYS A 60 -1.33 4.22 -2.89
N LEU A 61 -0.09 4.31 -2.36
CA LEU A 61 1.13 3.86 -3.02
C LEU A 61 0.94 2.49 -3.68
N ILE A 62 0.43 1.55 -2.92
CA ILE A 62 0.22 0.15 -3.33
C ILE A 62 -0.88 0.00 -4.37
N TYR A 63 -1.95 0.79 -4.28
CA TYR A 63 -2.99 0.79 -5.31
C TYR A 63 -2.47 1.37 -6.62
N LEU A 64 -1.59 2.38 -6.55
CA LEU A 64 -0.97 2.99 -7.72
C LEU A 64 -0.05 2.03 -8.48
N MET A 65 0.45 1.00 -7.82
CA MET A 65 1.25 -0.08 -8.43
C MET A 65 0.40 -1.10 -9.19
N SER A 66 -0.89 -1.18 -8.90
CA SER A 66 -1.78 -2.09 -9.61
C SER A 66 -2.01 -1.60 -11.04
N PRO A 67 -1.90 -2.48 -12.05
CA PRO A 67 -2.25 -2.14 -13.44
C PRO A 67 -3.74 -1.79 -13.61
N LYS A 68 -4.57 -2.13 -12.62
CA LYS A 68 -6.00 -1.80 -12.57
C LYS A 68 -6.28 -0.49 -11.80
N CYS A 69 -5.24 0.21 -11.34
CA CYS A 69 -5.44 1.46 -10.61
C CYS A 69 -6.14 2.51 -11.49
N PRO A 70 -7.23 3.09 -11.02
CA PRO A 70 -7.88 4.18 -11.75
C PRO A 70 -6.99 5.41 -11.76
N LYS A 71 -7.23 6.30 -12.72
CA LYS A 71 -6.57 7.60 -12.74
C LYS A 71 -7.11 8.46 -11.61
N ILE A 72 -6.22 8.85 -10.69
CA ILE A 72 -6.54 9.69 -9.53
C ILE A 72 -6.06 11.12 -9.82
N VAL A 73 -6.96 12.08 -9.70
CA VAL A 73 -6.66 13.49 -9.97
C VAL A 73 -7.17 14.36 -8.83
N VAL A 74 -6.30 15.21 -8.31
CA VAL A 74 -6.66 16.29 -7.39
C VAL A 74 -6.80 17.58 -8.19
N ILE A 75 -7.93 18.26 -8.06
CA ILE A 75 -8.25 19.47 -8.81
C ILE A 75 -8.53 20.58 -7.81
N ASP A 76 -7.85 21.71 -8.02
CA ASP A 76 -8.10 23.00 -7.39
C ASP A 76 -7.91 24.05 -8.50
N ASP A 77 -7.15 25.11 -8.31
CA ASP A 77 -6.76 26.02 -9.39
C ASP A 77 -5.90 25.31 -10.46
N GLU A 78 -5.11 24.33 -10.04
CA GLU A 78 -4.30 23.46 -10.88
C GLU A 78 -4.78 22.01 -10.79
N ARG A 79 -4.29 21.19 -11.72
CA ARG A 79 -4.63 19.76 -11.83
C ARG A 79 -3.41 18.89 -11.56
N TYR A 80 -3.48 18.08 -10.52
CA TYR A 80 -2.43 17.16 -10.11
C TYR A 80 -2.85 15.71 -10.36
N CYS A 81 -2.18 15.04 -11.28
CA CYS A 81 -2.38 13.61 -11.54
C CYS A 81 -1.51 12.80 -10.56
N VAL A 82 -2.13 12.11 -9.63
CA VAL A 82 -1.42 11.33 -8.59
C VAL A 82 -0.62 10.19 -9.22
N ASN A 83 -1.14 9.56 -10.28
CA ASN A 83 -0.43 8.50 -11.00
C ASN A 83 0.87 9.01 -11.67
N ASP A 84 0.84 10.24 -12.20
CA ASP A 84 2.03 10.84 -12.83
C ASP A 84 3.08 11.21 -11.78
N ILE A 85 2.65 11.72 -10.62
CA ILE A 85 3.52 12.01 -9.47
C ILE A 85 4.17 10.70 -8.99
N PHE A 86 3.38 9.64 -8.84
CA PHE A 86 3.86 8.33 -8.46
C PHE A 86 4.92 7.81 -9.44
N THR A 87 4.63 7.81 -10.74
CA THR A 87 5.56 7.33 -11.78
C THR A 87 6.88 8.12 -11.80
N SER A 88 6.83 9.43 -11.49
CA SER A 88 8.04 10.26 -11.43
C SER A 88 8.93 9.98 -10.22
N LYS A 89 8.38 9.39 -9.16
CA LYS A 89 9.07 9.15 -7.88
C LYS A 89 9.53 7.70 -7.69
N ILE A 90 9.10 6.79 -8.56
CA ILE A 90 9.53 5.39 -8.52
C ILE A 90 10.67 5.17 -9.50
N ARG A 91 11.74 4.56 -9.01
CA ARG A 91 12.80 4.02 -9.86
C ARG A 91 12.28 2.75 -10.52
N ARG A 92 12.47 2.60 -11.83
CA ARG A 92 11.84 1.55 -12.67
C ARG A 92 12.42 0.14 -12.53
N ASP A 93 13.18 -0.18 -11.51
CA ASP A 93 13.70 -1.54 -11.31
C ASP A 93 12.71 -2.36 -10.45
N GLU A 94 11.56 -2.67 -11.07
CA GLU A 94 10.63 -3.64 -10.50
C GLU A 94 11.13 -5.04 -10.80
N LYS A 95 11.32 -5.86 -9.77
CA LYS A 95 11.69 -7.25 -9.92
C LYS A 95 10.72 -8.13 -9.16
N GLU A 96 10.06 -9.01 -9.87
CA GLU A 96 9.19 -10.03 -9.28
C GLU A 96 9.94 -11.35 -9.15
N VAL A 97 9.82 -12.00 -7.99
CA VAL A 97 10.46 -13.27 -7.67
C VAL A 97 9.45 -14.16 -6.98
N ASP A 98 9.37 -15.42 -7.41
CA ASP A 98 8.60 -16.46 -6.75
C ASP A 98 9.49 -17.22 -5.76
N PHE A 99 8.93 -17.54 -4.58
CA PHE A 99 9.57 -18.42 -3.61
C PHE A 99 8.54 -19.35 -2.94
N THR A 100 9.01 -20.31 -2.17
CA THR A 100 8.15 -21.27 -1.49
C THR A 100 8.47 -21.32 0.00
N VAL A 101 7.42 -21.47 0.81
CA VAL A 101 7.52 -21.78 2.24
C VAL A 101 6.64 -23.00 2.49
N GLY A 102 7.26 -24.09 2.95
CA GLY A 102 6.59 -25.39 2.98
C GLY A 102 6.15 -25.80 1.56
N GLU A 103 4.86 -26.10 1.40
CA GLU A 103 4.25 -26.44 0.10
C GLU A 103 3.64 -25.25 -0.64
N TYR A 104 3.61 -24.06 -0.02
CA TYR A 104 2.92 -22.89 -0.55
C TYR A 104 3.84 -21.99 -1.35
N LYS A 105 3.31 -21.48 -2.47
CA LYS A 105 3.99 -20.53 -3.34
C LYS A 105 3.59 -19.09 -2.98
N PHE A 106 4.60 -18.22 -2.98
CA PHE A 106 4.46 -16.77 -2.78
C PHE A 106 5.17 -16.04 -3.90
N SER A 107 4.65 -14.86 -4.24
CA SER A 107 5.29 -13.91 -5.15
C SER A 107 5.70 -12.66 -4.36
N MET A 108 6.92 -12.20 -4.62
CA MET A 108 7.53 -11.03 -4.01
C MET A 108 7.87 -10.02 -5.09
N LEU A 109 7.25 -8.85 -5.05
CA LEU A 109 7.58 -7.73 -5.92
C LEU A 109 8.50 -6.77 -5.16
N HIS A 110 9.71 -6.55 -5.67
CA HIS A 110 10.70 -5.62 -5.14
C HIS A 110 10.61 -4.29 -5.86
N ILE A 111 10.59 -3.18 -5.12
CA ILE A 111 10.43 -1.85 -5.65
C ILE A 111 11.32 -0.86 -4.92
N GLU A 112 11.98 0.01 -5.67
CA GLU A 112 12.76 1.13 -5.17
C GLU A 112 11.95 2.43 -5.28
N VAL A 113 11.75 3.12 -4.17
CA VAL A 113 10.96 4.37 -4.11
C VAL A 113 11.87 5.53 -3.73
N GLN A 114 12.04 6.50 -4.63
CA GLN A 114 12.90 7.67 -4.43
C GLN A 114 12.23 8.80 -3.64
N ASP A 115 11.03 8.57 -3.10
CA ASP A 115 10.32 9.58 -2.31
C ASP A 115 10.75 9.54 -0.85
N GLY A 116 11.50 10.55 -0.41
CA GLY A 116 11.95 10.71 0.98
C GLY A 116 10.82 10.77 2.02
N SER A 117 9.59 11.03 1.59
CA SER A 117 8.42 11.09 2.47
C SER A 117 7.88 9.72 2.91
N LEU A 118 8.35 8.61 2.31
CA LEU A 118 7.99 7.26 2.75
C LEU A 118 8.48 6.97 4.18
N GLY A 119 9.62 7.54 4.56
CA GLY A 119 10.14 7.57 5.92
C GLY A 119 10.79 6.27 6.42
N ALA A 120 10.50 5.12 5.81
CA ALA A 120 11.09 3.82 6.13
C ALA A 120 10.89 2.81 5.00
N SER A 121 11.78 1.83 4.92
CA SER A 121 11.62 0.68 4.03
C SER A 121 10.60 -0.31 4.60
N LYS A 122 9.70 -0.84 3.77
CA LYS A 122 8.56 -1.62 4.24
C LYS A 122 8.29 -2.88 3.42
N LEU A 123 7.78 -3.89 4.10
CA LEU A 123 7.19 -5.08 3.51
C LEU A 123 5.68 -5.02 3.71
N TYR A 124 4.93 -5.13 2.62
CA TYR A 124 3.48 -5.18 2.63
C TYR A 124 2.98 -6.57 2.28
N LEU A 125 2.10 -7.12 3.12
CA LEU A 125 1.44 -8.40 2.89
C LEU A 125 0.07 -8.17 2.27
N PHE A 126 -0.15 -8.79 1.12
CA PHE A 126 -1.36 -8.64 0.31
C PHE A 126 -2.23 -9.87 0.34
N ALA A 127 -3.53 -9.66 0.30
CA ALA A 127 -4.51 -10.69 0.00
C ALA A 127 -5.63 -10.12 -0.90
N ASN A 128 -5.95 -10.85 -1.96
CA ASN A 128 -6.99 -10.45 -2.92
C ASN A 128 -6.80 -9.02 -3.45
N ASP A 129 -5.60 -8.70 -3.94
CA ASP A 129 -5.18 -7.40 -4.48
C ASP A 129 -5.28 -6.23 -3.47
N ARG A 130 -5.29 -6.50 -2.15
CA ARG A 130 -5.35 -5.46 -1.11
C ARG A 130 -4.31 -5.68 -0.03
N MET A 131 -3.75 -4.59 0.45
CA MET A 131 -2.89 -4.61 1.62
C MET A 131 -3.68 -5.02 2.87
N VAL A 132 -3.12 -5.95 3.63
CA VAL A 132 -3.67 -6.45 4.90
C VAL A 132 -2.79 -6.05 6.07
N GLN A 133 -1.47 -6.24 5.94
CA GLN A 133 -0.49 -5.91 6.97
C GLN A 133 0.73 -5.22 6.38
N GLU A 134 1.40 -4.40 7.20
CA GLU A 134 2.73 -3.85 6.92
C GLU A 134 3.74 -4.28 7.97
N LYS A 135 4.99 -4.46 7.55
CA LYS A 135 6.14 -4.73 8.42
C LYS A 135 7.24 -3.71 8.11
N ASP A 136 7.84 -3.20 9.15
CA ASP A 136 9.00 -2.32 9.06
C ASP A 136 10.26 -3.18 8.94
N ILE A 137 10.80 -3.30 7.73
CA ILE A 137 11.91 -4.23 7.46
C ILE A 137 13.24 -3.77 8.05
N GLU A 138 13.41 -2.48 8.35
CA GLU A 138 14.61 -1.98 9.01
C GLU A 138 14.77 -2.51 10.45
N LYS A 139 13.67 -2.94 11.06
CA LYS A 139 13.67 -3.60 12.38
C LYS A 139 13.83 -5.11 12.30
N GLU A 140 13.51 -5.68 11.15
CA GLU A 140 13.43 -7.11 10.94
C GLU A 140 14.71 -7.70 10.31
N ILE A 141 15.44 -6.89 9.55
CA ILE A 141 16.69 -7.30 8.87
C ILE A 141 17.85 -6.57 9.55
N VAL A 142 18.68 -7.34 10.27
CA VAL A 142 19.72 -6.83 11.17
C VAL A 142 20.78 -5.98 10.43
N ASP A 143 21.08 -6.33 9.18
CA ASP A 143 22.13 -5.67 8.38
C ASP A 143 21.56 -4.63 7.40
N LEU A 144 20.24 -4.41 7.39
CA LEU A 144 19.62 -3.35 6.63
C LEU A 144 19.82 -2.04 7.39
N ASP A 145 20.98 -1.42 7.19
CA ASP A 145 21.30 -0.17 7.85
C ASP A 145 20.23 0.88 7.49
N LYS A 146 19.82 1.66 8.49
CA LYS A 146 18.88 2.79 8.43
C LYS A 146 19.26 3.85 7.38
N ASN A 147 20.33 3.63 6.67
CA ASN A 147 20.93 4.53 5.70
C ASN A 147 20.64 4.18 4.23
N LEU A 148 19.82 3.13 3.91
CA LEU A 148 19.57 2.75 2.52
C LEU A 148 19.12 3.95 1.67
N TYR A 149 18.22 4.79 2.20
CA TYR A 149 17.81 6.02 1.51
C TYR A 149 18.95 7.05 1.44
N ARG A 150 19.70 7.23 2.52
CA ARG A 150 20.79 8.19 2.58
C ARG A 150 21.93 7.84 1.62
N ASP A 151 22.29 6.56 1.53
CA ASP A 151 23.45 6.10 0.79
C ASP A 151 23.10 5.73 -0.65
N ASN A 152 21.89 5.25 -0.93
CA ASN A 152 21.44 4.80 -2.24
C ASN A 152 20.30 5.63 -2.84
N GLY A 153 19.70 6.54 -2.09
CA GLY A 153 18.69 7.49 -2.56
C GLY A 153 17.30 6.90 -2.76
N PHE A 154 16.99 5.74 -2.15
CA PHE A 154 15.66 5.13 -2.20
C PHE A 154 15.28 4.43 -0.90
N TYR A 155 13.98 4.32 -0.65
CA TYR A 155 13.40 3.37 0.29
C TYR A 155 13.00 2.11 -0.46
N TYR A 156 13.20 0.98 0.18
CA TYR A 156 12.75 -0.29 -0.37
C TYR A 156 11.27 -0.55 0.01
N VAL A 157 10.51 -1.03 -0.97
CA VAL A 157 9.14 -1.53 -0.78
C VAL A 157 9.04 -2.93 -1.33
N GLY A 158 8.70 -3.89 -0.45
CA GLY A 158 8.38 -5.25 -0.83
C GLY A 158 6.87 -5.48 -0.81
N ILE A 159 6.33 -6.14 -1.84
CA ILE A 159 4.94 -6.59 -1.85
C ILE A 159 4.93 -8.11 -1.90
N LEU A 160 4.43 -8.69 -0.84
CA LEU A 160 4.27 -10.13 -0.70
C LEU A 160 2.84 -10.53 -0.96
N SER A 161 2.62 -11.45 -1.87
CA SER A 161 1.32 -12.01 -2.21
C SER A 161 1.39 -13.52 -2.40
N GLY A 162 0.25 -14.20 -2.36
CA GLY A 162 0.18 -15.63 -2.60
C GLY A 162 -1.20 -16.18 -2.29
N LYS A 163 -1.53 -17.28 -2.95
CA LYS A 163 -2.85 -17.92 -2.77
C LYS A 163 -3.15 -18.28 -1.32
N TYR A 164 -2.14 -18.71 -0.56
CA TYR A 164 -2.30 -19.04 0.86
C TYR A 164 -2.70 -17.81 1.70
N LEU A 165 -2.15 -16.63 1.40
CA LEU A 165 -2.55 -15.36 2.03
C LEU A 165 -3.99 -14.98 1.64
N ASP A 166 -4.36 -15.17 0.36
CA ASP A 166 -5.69 -14.85 -0.15
C ASP A 166 -6.79 -15.69 0.54
N GLU A 167 -6.50 -16.98 0.77
CA GLU A 167 -7.44 -17.93 1.37
C GLU A 167 -7.55 -17.76 2.90
N ASN A 168 -6.52 -17.22 3.54
CA ASN A 168 -6.43 -17.09 5.00
C ASN A 168 -6.56 -15.66 5.52
N VAL A 169 -7.01 -14.70 4.71
CA VAL A 169 -7.27 -13.34 5.19
C VAL A 169 -8.53 -13.30 6.09
N GLU A 170 -8.49 -12.50 7.14
CA GLU A 170 -9.65 -12.25 7.99
C GLU A 170 -10.75 -11.50 7.21
N THR A 171 -12.01 -11.71 7.60
CA THR A 171 -13.16 -11.03 6.99
C THR A 171 -13.07 -9.51 7.14
N THR A 172 -12.53 -9.04 8.26
CA THR A 172 -12.27 -7.61 8.54
C THR A 172 -11.08 -7.06 7.74
N ARG A 173 -10.24 -7.94 7.17
CA ARG A 173 -9.00 -7.60 6.44
C ARG A 173 -8.00 -6.80 7.28
N THR A 174 -7.98 -7.02 8.58
CA THR A 174 -7.01 -6.41 9.51
C THR A 174 -5.89 -7.36 9.89
N GLY A 175 -5.95 -8.62 9.44
CA GLY A 175 -4.99 -9.66 9.72
C GLY A 175 -5.23 -10.93 8.90
N PHE A 176 -4.47 -11.95 9.25
CA PHE A 176 -4.56 -13.29 8.68
C PHE A 176 -4.99 -14.30 9.73
N LYS A 177 -5.72 -15.34 9.33
CA LYS A 177 -6.06 -16.51 10.15
C LYS A 177 -4.91 -17.53 10.22
N ILE A 178 -3.70 -17.09 9.92
CA ILE A 178 -2.47 -17.87 9.94
C ILE A 178 -1.87 -17.69 11.34
N PRO A 179 -1.46 -18.75 12.04
CA PRO A 179 -0.77 -18.62 13.33
C PRO A 179 0.50 -17.76 13.21
N ASP A 180 0.76 -16.93 14.19
CA ASP A 180 1.97 -16.09 14.20
C ASP A 180 3.23 -16.92 14.26
N ASP A 181 3.22 -18.00 15.05
CA ASP A 181 4.30 -18.99 15.19
C ASP A 181 3.69 -20.39 15.16
N SER A 182 4.40 -21.41 14.59
CA SER A 182 3.91 -22.76 14.53
C SER A 182 4.81 -23.70 15.32
N ASP A 183 4.22 -24.45 16.24
CA ASP A 183 4.95 -25.46 17.01
C ASP A 183 5.08 -26.81 16.27
N GLU A 184 4.21 -27.13 15.29
CA GLU A 184 4.22 -28.41 14.56
C GLU A 184 3.64 -28.29 13.13
N GLY A 185 4.52 -28.23 12.14
CA GLY A 185 4.22 -28.69 10.76
C GLY A 185 3.41 -27.78 9.85
N ASP A 186 2.66 -26.84 10.37
CA ASP A 186 1.91 -25.86 9.58
C ASP A 186 2.74 -24.58 9.35
N VAL A 187 2.60 -23.97 8.17
CA VAL A 187 3.30 -22.74 7.83
C VAL A 187 2.73 -21.58 8.65
N SER A 188 3.57 -20.93 9.44
CA SER A 188 3.23 -19.75 10.23
C SER A 188 3.43 -18.45 9.44
N LEU A 189 2.83 -17.35 9.94
CA LEU A 189 3.05 -16.02 9.38
C LEU A 189 4.53 -15.61 9.48
N LYS A 190 5.21 -16.02 10.55
CA LYS A 190 6.64 -15.81 10.74
C LYS A 190 7.47 -16.51 9.67
N ASP A 191 7.18 -17.78 9.36
CA ASP A 191 7.89 -18.52 8.31
C ASP A 191 7.77 -17.84 6.95
N ILE A 192 6.56 -17.33 6.64
CA ILE A 192 6.28 -16.60 5.40
C ILE A 192 7.08 -15.28 5.36
N VAL A 193 7.09 -14.53 6.46
CA VAL A 193 7.84 -13.28 6.56
C VAL A 193 9.35 -13.54 6.51
N ASP A 194 9.84 -14.58 7.15
CA ASP A 194 11.27 -14.95 7.11
C ASP A 194 11.69 -15.42 5.71
N GLY A 195 10.83 -16.14 4.99
CA GLY A 195 11.03 -16.43 3.58
C GLY A 195 11.13 -15.15 2.72
N ALA A 196 10.23 -14.20 2.95
CA ALA A 196 10.25 -12.90 2.27
C ALA A 196 11.53 -12.11 2.60
N LYS A 197 11.98 -12.10 3.86
CA LYS A 197 13.25 -11.46 4.27
C LYS A 197 14.45 -12.00 3.51
N ASN A 198 14.53 -13.32 3.34
CA ASN A 198 15.61 -13.92 2.56
C ASN A 198 15.63 -13.41 1.11
N GLU A 199 14.46 -13.21 0.49
CA GLU A 199 14.39 -12.65 -0.86
C GLU A 199 14.75 -11.16 -0.89
N ILE A 200 14.39 -10.39 0.16
CA ILE A 200 14.79 -8.99 0.32
C ILE A 200 16.31 -8.86 0.46
N GLU A 201 16.93 -9.69 1.31
CA GLU A 201 18.38 -9.70 1.51
C GLU A 201 19.12 -10.04 0.21
N LYS A 202 18.64 -11.02 -0.56
CA LYS A 202 19.20 -11.33 -1.88
C LYS A 202 19.08 -10.16 -2.85
N TYR A 203 17.93 -9.48 -2.86
CA TYR A 203 17.71 -8.31 -3.73
C TYR A 203 18.62 -7.15 -3.35
N LEU A 204 18.74 -6.86 -2.04
CA LEU A 204 19.52 -5.75 -1.52
C LEU A 204 21.02 -6.05 -1.36
N SER A 205 21.46 -7.28 -1.55
CA SER A 205 22.87 -7.69 -1.37
C SER A 205 23.86 -6.86 -2.17
N GLY A 206 23.48 -6.39 -3.38
CA GLY A 206 24.29 -5.52 -4.21
C GLY A 206 24.46 -4.10 -3.66
N TYR A 207 23.55 -3.64 -2.78
CA TYR A 207 23.61 -2.30 -2.17
C TYR A 207 24.33 -2.30 -0.82
N VAL A 208 24.25 -3.39 -0.07
CA VAL A 208 24.87 -3.54 1.26
C VAL A 208 26.38 -3.79 1.16
N THR A 209 26.84 -4.47 0.12
CA THR A 209 28.27 -4.78 -0.07
C THR A 209 29.12 -3.55 -0.40
N LEU A 210 28.52 -2.48 -0.93
CA LEU A 210 29.23 -1.24 -1.26
C LEU A 210 29.57 -0.40 -0.02
N VAL A 211 28.93 -0.64 1.12
CA VAL A 211 29.16 0.11 2.38
C VAL A 211 30.28 -0.53 3.23
N ALA A 212 30.63 -1.78 2.97
CA ALA A 212 31.66 -2.51 3.71
C ALA A 212 33.09 -2.32 3.16
N GLU A 213 33.28 -1.62 2.04
CA GLU A 213 34.58 -1.39 1.39
C GLU A 213 35.15 0.04 1.54
N ASP A 214 34.47 0.92 2.27
CA ASP A 214 34.95 2.25 2.67
C ASP A 214 35.24 2.30 4.18
#